data_1df01c9b70420aa0457fd852553d6abd
#
_entry.id   1df01c9b70420aa0457fd852553d6abd
#
_cell.length_a   1.000
_cell.length_b   1.000
_cell.length_c   1.000
_cell.angle_alpha   90.00
_cell.angle_beta   90.00
_cell.angle_gamma   90.00
#
_symmetry.space_group_name_H-M   'P 1'
#
loop_
_entity.id
_entity.type
_entity.pdbx_description
1 polymer ?
#
loop_
_entity_poly.entity_id
_entity_poly.type
_entity_poly.pdbx_seq_one_letter_code
_entity_poly.pdbx_strand_id
1 'polypeptide(L)'
;MQFNSRIKNFSLTAVIGCVALLSVGASTAQQPVVPAATLEVAPATIVDAQPNYVMEQPAPPREIPFLPTMDRSAYDAAKALANSYASGAVKPFTEAFAPLATPVIKLTNFNGHSSTEGLRPPDTHGAVGTTHFVQITNSHIDMWTRQNTQTLPLAKSVTLATFFGYTAETLFDPRVVYDSTWNRWIVTADAFPESATVQRFFIAISTTADPTGSFFIYNLNVTFFTGDFYDFPQLGMDQDAVLFTANIFNGTSFHGADFFAVAKARLYNGLGFSVPVFTGLVGTLAPPIVRDQNASTFLVAAPPSGTSLSKYTARDTSKATTLTGPVSITVPSYSVPPSAHQPGTTKLLDTSDSRFVNASTQSGNDLWQTHTIALGSFPGPKFYRLDTSANTVSQSGFYFASATSDDFNASIAANDAGNCFVTWTSTDASAGRNAQVRLSGKLSADAGIAAGPFAFTSPTFYHPSADNPERWGDYSAVTTDPLDPTRAWLVNEKINPGGLIWGSRIVRFGF
;
A
#
# COMPACT_ATOMS: atom_id res chain seq x y z
N MET A 1 -63.79 63.40 41.71
CA MET A 1 -64.54 62.25 41.16
C MET A 1 -63.57 61.23 40.68
N GLN A 2 -63.42 60.16 41.41
CA GLN A 2 -62.52 59.05 41.11
C GLN A 2 -63.28 57.99 40.32
N PHE A 3 -62.66 57.47 39.26
CA PHE A 3 -63.12 56.22 38.64
C PHE A 3 -61.98 55.18 38.75
N ASN A 4 -62.22 54.17 39.52
CA ASN A 4 -61.45 52.93 39.60
C ASN A 4 -61.77 52.06 38.40
N SER A 5 -60.79 51.57 37.67
CA SER A 5 -60.93 50.42 36.79
C SER A 5 -59.95 49.34 37.18
N ARG A 6 -60.47 48.21 37.62
CA ARG A 6 -59.75 46.99 37.91
C ARG A 6 -59.41 46.28 36.60
N ILE A 7 -58.13 46.03 36.35
CA ILE A 7 -57.65 45.17 35.28
C ILE A 7 -57.54 43.74 35.88
N LYS A 8 -58.24 42.82 35.27
CA LYS A 8 -58.13 41.36 35.57
C LYS A 8 -56.95 40.81 34.81
N ASN A 9 -56.00 40.20 35.53
CA ASN A 9 -54.90 39.43 34.96
C ASN A 9 -55.45 38.09 34.42
N PHE A 10 -55.30 37.88 33.12
CA PHE A 10 -55.41 36.55 32.50
C PHE A 10 -54.00 35.94 32.40
N SER A 11 -53.79 34.85 33.13
CA SER A 11 -52.58 34.02 33.01
C SER A 11 -52.72 33.17 31.76
N LEU A 12 -51.85 33.39 30.75
CA LEU A 12 -51.73 32.56 29.55
C LEU A 12 -50.66 31.50 29.79
N THR A 13 -51.08 30.25 30.05
CA THR A 13 -50.15 29.12 30.16
C THR A 13 -49.78 28.68 28.75
N ALA A 14 -48.57 28.99 28.32
CA ALA A 14 -48.00 28.51 27.06
C ALA A 14 -47.57 27.04 27.21
N VAL A 15 -48.24 26.14 26.56
CA VAL A 15 -47.83 24.74 26.39
C VAL A 15 -46.78 24.71 25.27
N ILE A 16 -45.50 24.56 25.66
CA ILE A 16 -44.42 24.34 24.68
C ILE A 16 -44.46 22.84 24.31
N GLY A 17 -45.06 22.56 23.16
CA GLY A 17 -44.93 21.25 22.53
C GLY A 17 -43.54 21.08 21.94
N CYS A 18 -42.68 20.24 22.53
CA CYS A 18 -41.45 19.76 21.89
C CYS A 18 -41.80 18.93 20.65
N VAL A 19 -41.71 19.52 19.48
CA VAL A 19 -41.68 18.76 18.22
C VAL A 19 -40.26 18.22 18.09
N ALA A 20 -40.07 16.94 18.38
CA ALA A 20 -38.87 16.22 18.05
C ALA A 20 -38.78 16.10 16.51
N LEU A 21 -37.99 16.94 15.89
CA LEU A 21 -37.56 16.76 14.49
C LEU A 21 -36.69 15.51 14.45
N LEU A 22 -37.26 14.36 14.11
CA LEU A 22 -36.54 13.22 13.62
C LEU A 22 -35.91 13.64 12.29
N SER A 23 -34.61 14.04 12.30
CA SER A 23 -33.79 14.14 11.10
C SER A 23 -33.58 12.71 10.59
N VAL A 24 -34.46 12.27 9.70
CA VAL A 24 -34.15 11.13 8.84
C VAL A 24 -32.97 11.59 8.00
N GLY A 25 -31.77 11.14 8.39
CA GLY A 25 -30.58 11.33 7.59
C GLY A 25 -30.83 10.74 6.21
N ALA A 26 -31.00 11.60 5.22
CA ALA A 26 -31.04 11.16 3.83
C ALA A 26 -29.70 10.46 3.55
N SER A 27 -29.73 9.14 3.46
CA SER A 27 -28.65 8.36 2.89
C SER A 27 -28.46 8.89 1.47
N THR A 28 -27.45 9.73 1.25
CA THR A 28 -27.08 10.14 -0.11
C THR A 28 -26.69 8.88 -0.83
N ALA A 29 -27.50 8.43 -1.77
CA ALA A 29 -27.19 7.29 -2.61
C ALA A 29 -25.81 7.52 -3.24
N GLN A 30 -24.92 6.53 -3.09
CA GLN A 30 -23.59 6.60 -3.70
C GLN A 30 -23.76 6.75 -5.22
N GLN A 31 -23.06 7.72 -5.81
CA GLN A 31 -23.19 7.96 -7.24
C GLN A 31 -22.50 6.84 -8.01
N PRO A 32 -23.13 6.26 -9.05
CA PRO A 32 -22.48 5.31 -9.92
C PRO A 32 -21.36 6.00 -10.72
N VAL A 33 -20.23 5.31 -10.82
CA VAL A 33 -19.13 5.70 -11.72
C VAL A 33 -19.32 4.95 -13.03
N VAL A 34 -19.29 5.67 -14.14
CA VAL A 34 -19.43 5.09 -15.49
C VAL A 34 -18.05 4.65 -15.97
N PRO A 35 -17.89 3.41 -16.46
CA PRO A 35 -16.62 3.01 -17.06
C PRO A 35 -16.31 3.83 -18.31
N ALA A 36 -15.07 4.25 -18.48
CA ALA A 36 -14.63 5.10 -19.59
C ALA A 36 -14.08 4.27 -20.77
N ALA A 37 -13.66 3.04 -20.52
CA ALA A 37 -13.10 2.14 -21.53
C ALA A 37 -13.47 0.69 -21.25
N THR A 38 -13.14 -0.18 -22.20
CA THR A 38 -13.19 -1.64 -22.07
C THR A 38 -11.80 -2.19 -22.37
N LEU A 39 -11.29 -3.03 -21.49
CA LEU A 39 -10.03 -3.74 -21.68
C LEU A 39 -10.34 -5.16 -22.22
N GLU A 40 -9.93 -5.42 -23.45
CA GLU A 40 -10.04 -6.74 -24.07
C GLU A 40 -8.67 -7.41 -24.12
N VAL A 41 -8.58 -8.62 -23.59
CA VAL A 41 -7.33 -9.35 -23.46
C VAL A 41 -7.46 -10.76 -24.01
N ALA A 42 -6.52 -11.13 -24.87
CA ALA A 42 -6.41 -12.48 -25.41
C ALA A 42 -6.07 -13.50 -24.30
N PRO A 43 -6.26 -14.81 -24.55
CA PRO A 43 -5.78 -15.85 -23.65
C PRO A 43 -4.29 -15.70 -23.35
N ALA A 44 -3.91 -16.08 -22.13
CA ALA A 44 -2.54 -16.02 -21.65
C ALA A 44 -1.60 -16.93 -22.45
N THR A 45 -0.34 -16.57 -22.47
CA THR A 45 0.75 -17.48 -22.84
C THR A 45 1.16 -18.30 -21.63
N ILE A 46 1.33 -19.61 -21.78
CA ILE A 46 1.94 -20.44 -20.73
C ILE A 46 3.46 -20.32 -20.86
N VAL A 47 4.07 -19.90 -19.79
CA VAL A 47 5.53 -19.90 -19.66
C VAL A 47 5.89 -20.99 -18.67
N ASP A 48 6.67 -21.97 -19.13
CA ASP A 48 7.16 -23.06 -18.30
C ASP A 48 8.12 -22.52 -17.23
N ALA A 49 8.31 -23.34 -16.20
CA ALA A 49 9.26 -23.05 -15.13
C ALA A 49 10.61 -22.65 -15.72
N GLN A 50 10.97 -21.38 -15.57
CA GLN A 50 12.26 -20.90 -16.07
C GLN A 50 13.40 -21.68 -15.44
N PRO A 51 14.43 -22.08 -16.19
CA PRO A 51 15.64 -22.65 -15.59
C PRO A 51 16.28 -21.63 -14.64
N ASN A 52 17.15 -22.11 -13.77
CA ASN A 52 17.87 -21.29 -12.79
C ASN A 52 18.45 -20.02 -13.43
N TYR A 53 18.54 -18.98 -12.59
CA TYR A 53 19.12 -17.67 -12.81
C TYR A 53 19.93 -17.51 -14.13
N VAL A 54 19.44 -16.71 -15.03
CA VAL A 54 20.23 -16.18 -16.15
C VAL A 54 20.82 -14.86 -15.68
N MET A 55 22.14 -14.78 -15.59
CA MET A 55 22.83 -13.50 -15.36
C MET A 55 22.59 -12.60 -16.57
N GLU A 56 21.75 -11.58 -16.38
CA GLU A 56 21.73 -10.47 -17.33
C GLU A 56 22.96 -9.59 -17.14
N GLN A 57 23.43 -8.98 -18.23
CA GLN A 57 24.46 -7.95 -18.13
C GLN A 57 23.91 -6.83 -17.25
N PRO A 58 24.68 -6.30 -16.29
CA PRO A 58 24.23 -5.19 -15.47
C PRO A 58 23.77 -4.05 -16.39
N ALA A 59 22.49 -3.69 -16.30
CA ALA A 59 22.02 -2.49 -16.95
C ALA A 59 22.71 -1.27 -16.33
N PRO A 60 22.94 -0.19 -17.07
CA PRO A 60 23.41 1.04 -16.45
C PRO A 60 22.45 1.44 -15.31
N PRO A 61 22.97 2.03 -14.23
CA PRO A 61 22.14 2.47 -13.12
C PRO A 61 20.96 3.30 -13.64
N ARG A 62 19.74 2.85 -13.35
CA ARG A 62 18.51 3.53 -13.74
C ARG A 62 17.71 3.85 -12.48
N GLU A 63 17.27 5.08 -12.39
CA GLU A 63 16.36 5.53 -11.35
C GLU A 63 14.95 5.60 -11.90
N ILE A 64 13.98 5.05 -11.15
CA ILE A 64 12.56 5.15 -11.44
C ILE A 64 12.08 6.47 -10.82
N PRO A 65 11.53 7.39 -11.62
CA PRO A 65 11.14 8.71 -11.13
C PRO A 65 9.94 8.61 -10.17
N PHE A 66 9.96 9.42 -9.11
CA PHE A 66 8.78 9.63 -8.29
C PHE A 66 7.85 10.67 -8.93
N LEU A 67 6.60 10.30 -9.15
CA LEU A 67 5.54 11.16 -9.65
C LEU A 67 4.50 11.44 -8.54
N PRO A 68 4.38 12.68 -8.03
CA PRO A 68 3.40 13.02 -6.99
C PRO A 68 1.98 13.03 -7.57
N THR A 69 0.99 12.64 -6.75
CA THR A 69 -0.44 12.69 -7.10
C THR A 69 -1.06 14.08 -6.95
N MET A 70 -0.24 15.11 -6.99
CA MET A 70 -0.61 16.52 -6.99
C MET A 70 0.31 17.28 -7.94
N ASP A 71 -0.02 18.53 -8.23
CA ASP A 71 0.88 19.39 -9.00
C ASP A 71 2.31 19.36 -8.43
N ARG A 72 3.30 19.23 -9.29
CA ARG A 72 4.70 19.09 -8.88
C ARG A 72 5.18 20.27 -8.05
N SER A 73 4.82 21.49 -8.43
CA SER A 73 5.24 22.68 -7.69
C SER A 73 4.58 22.78 -6.32
N ALA A 74 3.32 22.35 -6.22
CA ALA A 74 2.61 22.26 -4.95
C ALA A 74 3.20 21.17 -4.03
N TYR A 75 3.60 20.03 -4.60
CA TYR A 75 4.30 18.97 -3.87
C TYR A 75 5.65 19.46 -3.34
N ASP A 76 6.46 20.08 -4.20
CA ASP A 76 7.78 20.59 -3.80
C ASP A 76 7.67 21.65 -2.71
N ALA A 77 6.66 22.55 -2.79
CA ALA A 77 6.37 23.53 -1.74
C ALA A 77 5.91 22.87 -0.44
N ALA A 78 5.02 21.87 -0.50
CA ALA A 78 4.56 21.15 0.68
C ALA A 78 5.71 20.37 1.36
N LYS A 79 6.58 19.74 0.55
CA LYS A 79 7.76 19.01 1.04
C LYS A 79 8.80 19.97 1.65
N ALA A 80 9.05 21.12 1.02
CA ALA A 80 9.93 22.16 1.56
C ALA A 80 9.41 22.70 2.89
N LEU A 81 8.10 22.96 2.99
CA LEU A 81 7.46 23.37 4.25
C LEU A 81 7.61 22.29 5.32
N ALA A 82 7.33 21.03 5.01
CA ALA A 82 7.48 19.92 5.94
C ALA A 82 8.93 19.80 6.44
N ASN A 83 9.91 19.92 5.54
CA ASN A 83 11.34 19.87 5.86
C ASN A 83 11.85 21.10 6.64
N SER A 84 11.12 22.22 6.64
CA SER A 84 11.51 23.45 7.34
C SER A 84 11.28 23.40 8.86
N TYR A 85 10.48 22.47 9.34
CA TYR A 85 10.25 22.26 10.76
C TYR A 85 11.51 21.68 11.40
N ALA A 86 12.13 22.47 12.26
CA ALA A 86 13.51 22.34 12.72
C ALA A 86 13.88 20.95 13.26
N SER A 87 15.10 20.54 12.96
CA SER A 87 15.80 19.45 13.63
C SER A 87 15.88 19.70 15.15
N GLY A 88 15.56 18.68 15.95
CA GLY A 88 15.61 18.74 17.43
C GLY A 88 14.28 18.82 18.13
N ALA A 89 13.16 18.88 17.40
CA ALA A 89 11.84 18.71 17.96
C ALA A 89 11.62 17.25 18.41
N VAL A 90 10.72 17.04 19.38
CA VAL A 90 10.22 15.72 19.78
C VAL A 90 8.84 15.56 19.18
N LYS A 91 8.48 14.36 18.75
CA LYS A 91 7.12 14.07 18.28
C LYS A 91 6.08 14.54 19.30
N PRO A 92 4.96 15.10 18.84
CA PRO A 92 3.88 15.46 19.76
C PRO A 92 3.27 14.18 20.36
N PHE A 93 3.35 14.04 21.68
CA PHE A 93 2.96 12.84 22.43
C PHE A 93 1.47 12.75 22.69
N THR A 94 0.60 12.85 21.73
CA THR A 94 -0.81 12.77 22.06
C THR A 94 -1.45 11.38 21.88
N GLU A 95 -0.80 10.44 21.18
CA GLU A 95 -1.43 9.13 20.89
C GLU A 95 -0.46 7.93 20.71
N ALA A 96 0.83 8.09 20.95
CA ALA A 96 1.83 7.19 20.40
C ALA A 96 2.30 6.01 21.26
N PHE A 97 1.93 5.95 22.50
CA PHE A 97 2.27 4.81 23.35
C PHE A 97 0.99 4.09 23.76
N ALA A 98 0.71 2.97 23.11
CA ALA A 98 -0.14 1.95 23.71
C ALA A 98 0.75 1.16 24.69
N PRO A 99 0.82 1.56 25.97
CA PRO A 99 1.76 0.95 26.93
C PRO A 99 1.46 -0.51 27.24
N LEU A 100 0.38 -1.06 26.70
CA LEU A 100 -0.11 -2.40 26.95
C LEU A 100 -0.31 -3.22 25.65
N ALA A 101 0.23 -2.78 24.49
CA ALA A 101 0.15 -3.61 23.28
C ALA A 101 0.96 -4.89 23.46
N THR A 102 0.37 -6.00 23.06
CA THR A 102 1.02 -7.31 23.13
C THR A 102 2.26 -7.33 22.23
N PRO A 103 3.44 -7.67 22.76
CA PRO A 103 4.66 -7.65 21.97
C PRO A 103 4.69 -8.77 20.93
N VAL A 104 5.18 -8.47 19.73
CA VAL A 104 5.45 -9.47 18.70
C VAL A 104 6.82 -10.12 18.91
N ILE A 105 6.94 -11.38 18.50
CA ILE A 105 8.18 -12.15 18.48
C ILE A 105 8.65 -12.40 17.05
N LYS A 106 9.97 -12.40 16.84
CA LYS A 106 10.60 -12.77 15.56
C LYS A 106 10.88 -14.27 15.55
N LEU A 107 10.53 -14.94 14.44
CA LEU A 107 10.70 -16.39 14.27
C LEU A 107 11.78 -16.68 13.20
N THR A 108 11.60 -16.17 11.98
CA THR A 108 12.54 -16.26 10.86
C THR A 108 13.04 -14.86 10.56
N ASN A 109 14.34 -14.68 10.24
CA ASN A 109 14.89 -13.35 10.01
C ASN A 109 16.18 -13.44 9.18
N PHE A 110 16.12 -13.16 7.87
CA PHE A 110 17.25 -13.30 6.96
C PHE A 110 17.27 -12.23 5.86
N ASN A 111 18.40 -12.13 5.16
CA ASN A 111 18.54 -11.22 4.01
C ASN A 111 17.77 -11.80 2.82
N GLY A 112 16.94 -10.98 2.20
CA GLY A 112 16.37 -11.23 0.89
C GLY A 112 17.29 -10.77 -0.23
N HIS A 113 16.71 -10.27 -1.34
CA HIS A 113 17.44 -9.79 -2.50
C HIS A 113 18.35 -8.61 -2.18
N SER A 114 19.44 -8.49 -2.93
CA SER A 114 20.33 -7.33 -2.93
C SER A 114 20.56 -6.89 -4.36
N SER A 115 20.55 -5.58 -4.60
CA SER A 115 20.75 -5.03 -5.94
C SER A 115 22.07 -5.50 -6.55
N THR A 116 21.97 -5.97 -7.77
CA THR A 116 23.12 -6.32 -8.62
C THR A 116 23.10 -5.53 -9.94
N GLU A 117 21.94 -5.00 -10.34
CA GLU A 117 21.65 -4.37 -11.62
C GLU A 117 21.68 -2.84 -11.57
N GLY A 118 21.79 -2.25 -10.39
CA GLY A 118 21.83 -0.80 -10.21
C GLY A 118 20.48 -0.07 -10.42
N LEU A 119 19.37 -0.80 -10.52
CA LEU A 119 18.02 -0.20 -10.51
C LEU A 119 17.72 0.41 -9.14
N ARG A 120 17.12 1.59 -9.13
CA ARG A 120 16.72 2.33 -7.94
C ARG A 120 15.37 3.01 -8.17
N PRO A 121 14.49 3.01 -7.17
CA PRO A 121 14.53 2.27 -5.91
C PRO A 121 14.22 0.77 -6.10
N PRO A 122 14.30 -0.06 -5.04
CA PRO A 122 14.02 -1.49 -5.13
C PRO A 122 12.55 -1.84 -5.30
N ASP A 123 11.65 -1.06 -4.72
CA ASP A 123 10.21 -1.27 -4.65
C ASP A 123 9.84 -2.68 -4.21
N THR A 124 10.41 -3.05 -3.03
CA THR A 124 10.29 -4.39 -2.50
C THR A 124 8.85 -4.74 -2.16
N HIS A 125 8.35 -5.85 -2.71
CA HIS A 125 7.08 -6.44 -2.32
C HIS A 125 7.24 -7.95 -2.06
N GLY A 126 6.27 -8.58 -1.39
CA GLY A 126 6.35 -10.00 -1.12
C GLY A 126 5.09 -10.58 -0.51
N ALA A 127 4.95 -11.89 -0.65
CA ALA A 127 3.84 -12.64 -0.08
C ALA A 127 4.30 -14.02 0.41
N VAL A 128 3.59 -14.57 1.39
CA VAL A 128 3.80 -15.92 1.88
C VAL A 128 2.66 -16.83 1.42
N GLY A 129 3.05 -17.98 0.85
CA GLY A 129 2.13 -19.07 0.56
C GLY A 129 2.30 -20.24 1.53
N THR A 130 1.72 -21.38 1.19
CA THR A 130 1.80 -22.59 2.01
C THR A 130 3.17 -23.23 1.97
N THR A 131 3.90 -23.10 0.86
CA THR A 131 5.19 -23.78 0.61
C THR A 131 6.37 -22.83 0.43
N HIS A 132 6.13 -21.57 0.06
CA HIS A 132 7.17 -20.60 -0.26
C HIS A 132 6.85 -19.22 0.32
N PHE A 133 7.90 -18.40 0.47
CA PHE A 133 7.83 -16.96 0.47
C PHE A 133 8.34 -16.47 -0.88
N VAL A 134 7.60 -15.58 -1.53
CA VAL A 134 8.01 -14.95 -2.77
C VAL A 134 8.26 -13.48 -2.50
N GLN A 135 9.47 -13.03 -2.84
CA GLN A 135 9.85 -11.62 -2.87
C GLN A 135 9.93 -11.16 -4.32
N ILE A 136 9.56 -9.91 -4.57
CA ILE A 136 9.75 -9.26 -5.86
C ILE A 136 10.32 -7.86 -5.66
N THR A 137 11.15 -7.44 -6.60
CA THR A 137 11.77 -6.11 -6.65
C THR A 137 11.73 -5.61 -8.09
N ASN A 138 12.12 -4.38 -8.35
CA ASN A 138 12.21 -3.82 -9.70
C ASN A 138 13.17 -4.61 -10.64
N SER A 139 13.93 -5.54 -10.11
CA SER A 139 14.88 -6.33 -10.90
C SER A 139 14.56 -7.82 -10.93
N HIS A 140 14.17 -8.41 -9.80
CA HIS A 140 14.08 -9.86 -9.63
C HIS A 140 12.80 -10.32 -8.93
N ILE A 141 12.46 -11.58 -9.20
CA ILE A 141 11.55 -12.38 -8.38
C ILE A 141 12.33 -13.52 -7.76
N ASP A 142 12.29 -13.61 -6.43
CA ASP A 142 13.00 -14.59 -5.61
C ASP A 142 11.99 -15.47 -4.87
N MET A 143 12.15 -16.78 -4.94
CA MET A 143 11.27 -17.77 -4.37
C MET A 143 12.03 -18.58 -3.32
N TRP A 144 11.61 -18.46 -2.08
CA TRP A 144 12.27 -19.07 -0.93
C TRP A 144 11.43 -20.23 -0.40
N THR A 145 12.01 -21.41 -0.32
CA THR A 145 11.30 -22.59 0.24
C THR A 145 11.05 -22.38 1.74
N ARG A 146 9.80 -22.51 2.14
CA ARG A 146 9.37 -22.29 3.51
C ARG A 146 9.82 -23.41 4.43
N GLN A 147 10.46 -23.05 5.54
CA GLN A 147 10.94 -23.95 6.59
C GLN A 147 10.82 -23.28 7.96
N ASN A 148 10.81 -24.07 9.04
CA ASN A 148 10.82 -23.55 10.41
C ASN A 148 12.26 -23.29 10.89
N THR A 149 13.01 -22.50 10.15
CA THR A 149 14.40 -22.13 10.41
C THR A 149 14.58 -20.61 10.42
N GLN A 150 15.73 -20.13 10.89
CA GLN A 150 16.05 -18.71 10.91
C GLN A 150 16.28 -18.14 9.50
N THR A 151 16.67 -18.99 8.54
CA THR A 151 16.87 -18.64 7.14
C THR A 151 16.16 -19.64 6.26
N LEU A 152 15.70 -19.19 5.09
CA LEU A 152 15.08 -20.06 4.10
C LEU A 152 16.05 -20.32 2.95
N PRO A 153 16.06 -21.54 2.36
CA PRO A 153 16.78 -21.79 1.13
C PRO A 153 16.13 -21.08 -0.04
N LEU A 154 16.93 -20.40 -0.86
CA LEU A 154 16.49 -19.82 -2.13
C LEU A 154 16.27 -20.99 -3.12
N ALA A 155 15.02 -21.18 -3.53
CA ALA A 155 14.67 -22.20 -4.49
C ALA A 155 14.88 -21.73 -5.93
N LYS A 156 14.58 -20.43 -6.19
CA LYS A 156 14.67 -19.84 -7.52
C LYS A 156 14.85 -18.33 -7.42
N SER A 157 15.64 -17.77 -8.33
CA SER A 157 15.78 -16.33 -8.55
C SER A 157 15.88 -16.08 -10.06
N VAL A 158 15.05 -15.19 -10.60
CA VAL A 158 15.06 -14.80 -12.01
C VAL A 158 14.80 -13.30 -12.14
N THR A 159 15.32 -12.68 -13.19
CA THR A 159 15.00 -11.28 -13.50
C THR A 159 13.54 -11.12 -13.93
N LEU A 160 12.95 -9.93 -13.75
CA LEU A 160 11.59 -9.67 -14.22
C LEU A 160 11.48 -9.87 -15.73
N ALA A 161 12.48 -9.41 -16.50
CA ALA A 161 12.52 -9.58 -17.95
C ALA A 161 12.45 -11.05 -18.35
N THR A 162 13.23 -11.92 -17.71
CA THR A 162 13.20 -13.36 -17.93
C THR A 162 11.87 -13.96 -17.48
N PHE A 163 11.36 -13.56 -16.32
CA PHE A 163 10.11 -14.10 -15.77
C PHE A 163 8.90 -13.80 -16.66
N PHE A 164 8.77 -12.57 -17.14
CA PHE A 164 7.66 -12.17 -18.01
C PHE A 164 7.93 -12.42 -19.51
N GLY A 165 9.15 -12.80 -19.90
CA GLY A 165 9.53 -12.99 -21.30
C GLY A 165 9.49 -11.67 -22.09
N TYR A 166 9.88 -10.55 -21.47
CA TYR A 166 9.77 -9.23 -22.06
C TYR A 166 11.06 -8.41 -21.86
N THR A 167 11.56 -7.85 -22.98
CA THR A 167 12.84 -7.11 -23.02
C THR A 167 12.77 -5.83 -23.86
N ALA A 168 11.57 -5.44 -24.33
CA ALA A 168 11.44 -4.22 -25.14
C ALA A 168 11.65 -2.96 -24.31
N GLU A 169 11.17 -2.97 -23.04
CA GLU A 169 11.35 -1.89 -22.09
C GLU A 169 11.64 -2.43 -20.69
N THR A 170 12.17 -1.58 -19.78
CA THR A 170 12.42 -1.94 -18.40
C THR A 170 11.10 -2.16 -17.67
N LEU A 171 11.02 -3.27 -16.93
CA LEU A 171 9.93 -3.58 -16.01
C LEU A 171 10.19 -2.93 -14.65
N PHE A 172 9.11 -2.48 -13.99
CA PHE A 172 9.19 -1.81 -12.69
C PHE A 172 7.88 -1.99 -11.90
N ASP A 173 7.84 -1.49 -10.67
CA ASP A 173 6.69 -1.47 -9.77
C ASP A 173 5.97 -2.83 -9.61
N PRO A 174 6.71 -3.90 -9.33
CA PRO A 174 6.10 -5.21 -9.27
C PRO A 174 5.31 -5.44 -7.99
N ARG A 175 4.27 -6.29 -8.08
CA ARG A 175 3.48 -6.76 -6.94
C ARG A 175 3.36 -8.27 -6.96
N VAL A 176 3.24 -8.86 -5.77
CA VAL A 176 2.92 -10.28 -5.62
C VAL A 176 1.96 -10.50 -4.48
N VAL A 177 0.93 -11.32 -4.69
CA VAL A 177 0.01 -11.81 -3.67
C VAL A 177 -0.17 -13.31 -3.81
N TYR A 178 -0.54 -13.96 -2.70
CA TYR A 178 -0.90 -15.36 -2.67
C TYR A 178 -2.39 -15.52 -2.32
N ASP A 179 -3.13 -16.12 -3.23
CA ASP A 179 -4.51 -16.52 -2.98
C ASP A 179 -4.54 -17.87 -2.27
N SER A 180 -4.74 -17.84 -0.97
CA SER A 180 -4.77 -19.05 -0.14
C SER A 180 -6.03 -19.91 -0.34
N THR A 181 -7.10 -19.33 -0.88
CA THR A 181 -8.34 -20.05 -1.20
C THR A 181 -8.15 -20.97 -2.41
N TRP A 182 -7.48 -20.47 -3.44
CA TRP A 182 -7.28 -21.20 -4.69
C TRP A 182 -5.85 -21.73 -4.87
N ASN A 183 -4.96 -21.43 -3.92
CA ASN A 183 -3.54 -21.82 -3.96
C ASN A 183 -2.87 -21.33 -5.26
N ARG A 184 -2.93 -20.03 -5.51
CA ARG A 184 -2.34 -19.39 -6.68
C ARG A 184 -1.51 -18.17 -6.29
N TRP A 185 -0.41 -18.01 -6.98
CA TRP A 185 0.38 -16.79 -6.95
C TRP A 185 -0.08 -15.87 -8.05
N ILE A 186 -0.22 -14.60 -7.73
CA ILE A 186 -0.56 -13.52 -8.66
C ILE A 186 0.59 -12.54 -8.61
N VAL A 187 1.21 -12.29 -9.75
CA VAL A 187 2.37 -11.41 -9.89
C VAL A 187 2.06 -10.37 -10.95
N THR A 188 2.39 -9.11 -10.71
CA THR A 188 2.24 -8.03 -11.69
C THR A 188 3.51 -7.22 -11.82
N ALA A 189 3.71 -6.57 -12.95
CA ALA A 189 4.71 -5.53 -13.16
C ALA A 189 4.27 -4.59 -14.28
N ASP A 190 4.65 -3.32 -14.15
CA ASP A 190 4.57 -2.34 -15.23
C ASP A 190 5.82 -2.40 -16.12
N ALA A 191 5.70 -1.87 -17.33
CA ALA A 191 6.83 -1.55 -18.20
C ALA A 191 6.82 -0.07 -18.56
N PHE A 192 7.98 0.52 -18.81
CA PHE A 192 8.00 1.85 -19.43
C PHE A 192 7.28 1.83 -20.78
N PRO A 193 6.70 2.98 -21.22
CA PRO A 193 5.99 3.05 -22.49
C PRO A 193 6.89 2.74 -23.69
N GLU A 194 6.45 1.82 -24.56
CA GLU A 194 7.07 1.61 -25.88
C GLU A 194 6.79 2.78 -26.83
N SER A 195 5.63 3.45 -26.62
CA SER A 195 5.19 4.61 -27.41
C SER A 195 4.07 5.36 -26.65
N ALA A 196 3.62 6.49 -27.19
CA ALA A 196 2.49 7.24 -26.64
C ALA A 196 1.15 6.46 -26.64
N THR A 197 1.08 5.30 -27.29
CA THR A 197 -0.14 4.46 -27.39
C THR A 197 0.09 3.02 -26.94
N VAL A 198 1.28 2.70 -26.44
CA VAL A 198 1.63 1.35 -25.98
C VAL A 198 2.43 1.42 -24.70
N GLN A 199 1.78 1.08 -23.62
CA GLN A 199 2.41 0.77 -22.33
C GLN A 199 1.94 -0.60 -21.88
N ARG A 200 2.88 -1.45 -21.47
CA ARG A 200 2.59 -2.82 -21.06
C ARG A 200 2.40 -2.90 -19.56
N PHE A 201 1.38 -3.66 -19.18
CA PHE A 201 1.16 -4.16 -17.83
C PHE A 201 1.07 -5.68 -17.87
N PHE A 202 1.82 -6.33 -17.00
CA PHE A 202 1.89 -7.78 -16.98
C PHE A 202 1.15 -8.36 -15.79
N ILE A 203 0.43 -9.46 -16.02
CA ILE A 203 -0.20 -10.28 -14.99
C ILE A 203 0.29 -11.72 -15.20
N ALA A 204 0.87 -12.31 -14.16
CA ALA A 204 1.26 -13.71 -14.17
C ALA A 204 0.52 -14.46 -13.06
N ILE A 205 -0.06 -15.60 -13.40
CA ILE A 205 -0.80 -16.46 -12.47
C ILE A 205 -0.15 -17.84 -12.45
N SER A 206 0.27 -18.31 -11.27
CA SER A 206 0.85 -19.66 -11.17
C SER A 206 -0.18 -20.73 -11.52
N THR A 207 0.25 -21.78 -12.20
CA THR A 207 -0.63 -22.92 -12.55
C THR A 207 -0.92 -23.81 -11.34
N THR A 208 -0.07 -23.75 -10.32
CA THR A 208 -0.16 -24.53 -9.06
C THR A 208 0.19 -23.67 -7.85
N ALA A 209 0.19 -24.26 -6.66
CA ALA A 209 0.66 -23.63 -5.42
C ALA A 209 2.18 -23.41 -5.37
N ASP A 210 2.94 -24.10 -6.23
CA ASP A 210 4.40 -23.98 -6.32
C ASP A 210 4.77 -22.81 -7.23
N PRO A 211 5.37 -21.72 -6.73
CA PRO A 211 5.75 -20.57 -7.54
C PRO A 211 6.97 -20.83 -8.42
N THR A 212 7.70 -21.94 -8.21
CA THR A 212 8.84 -22.30 -9.06
C THR A 212 8.42 -22.95 -10.38
N GLY A 213 7.13 -23.29 -10.51
CA GLY A 213 6.52 -23.93 -11.67
C GLY A 213 6.13 -22.95 -12.78
N SER A 214 5.18 -23.39 -13.62
CA SER A 214 4.69 -22.62 -14.79
C SER A 214 3.70 -21.54 -14.39
N PHE A 215 3.61 -20.51 -15.23
CA PHE A 215 2.67 -19.39 -15.11
C PHE A 215 1.88 -19.14 -16.40
N PHE A 216 0.63 -18.73 -16.23
CA PHE A 216 -0.14 -18.04 -17.27
C PHE A 216 0.27 -16.57 -17.27
N ILE A 217 0.84 -16.07 -18.37
CA ILE A 217 1.28 -14.69 -18.49
C ILE A 217 0.39 -13.94 -19.48
N TYR A 218 -0.18 -12.84 -19.00
CA TYR A 218 -0.94 -11.87 -19.78
C TYR A 218 -0.08 -10.63 -19.99
N ASN A 219 -0.04 -10.14 -21.23
CA ASN A 219 0.63 -8.91 -21.62
C ASN A 219 -0.44 -7.93 -22.12
N LEU A 220 -0.79 -6.96 -21.29
CA LEU A 220 -1.85 -6.00 -21.52
C LEU A 220 -1.27 -4.70 -22.10
N ASN A 221 -1.99 -4.06 -23.01
CA ASN A 221 -1.79 -2.64 -23.29
C ASN A 221 -2.77 -1.82 -22.43
N VAL A 222 -2.24 -1.02 -21.52
CA VAL A 222 -3.03 -0.22 -20.56
C VAL A 222 -3.07 1.27 -20.94
N THR A 223 -2.67 1.63 -22.15
CA THR A 223 -2.82 3.01 -22.65
C THR A 223 -4.26 3.22 -23.13
N PHE A 224 -5.12 3.76 -22.28
CA PHE A 224 -6.51 4.06 -22.63
C PHE A 224 -6.64 5.42 -23.33
N PHE A 225 -5.76 6.37 -23.03
CA PHE A 225 -5.67 7.66 -23.70
C PHE A 225 -4.23 7.93 -24.13
N THR A 226 -4.06 8.55 -25.29
CA THR A 226 -2.73 8.79 -25.87
C THR A 226 -1.85 9.64 -24.96
N GLY A 227 -0.66 9.14 -24.66
CA GLY A 227 0.34 9.81 -23.83
C GLY A 227 0.19 9.59 -22.33
N ASP A 228 -0.82 8.81 -21.91
CA ASP A 228 -0.95 8.42 -20.53
C ASP A 228 0.14 7.43 -20.12
N PHE A 229 0.70 7.66 -18.95
CA PHE A 229 1.68 6.81 -18.26
C PHE A 229 1.01 6.14 -17.07
N TYR A 230 0.97 4.82 -17.12
CA TYR A 230 0.44 3.95 -16.07
C TYR A 230 1.56 3.67 -15.06
N ASP A 231 1.39 4.08 -13.82
CA ASP A 231 2.43 4.10 -12.79
C ASP A 231 1.86 3.72 -11.42
N PHE A 232 2.71 3.24 -10.54
CA PHE A 232 2.35 2.92 -9.17
C PHE A 232 1.18 1.92 -9.05
N PRO A 233 1.23 0.74 -9.71
CA PRO A 233 0.15 -0.21 -9.71
C PRO A 233 -0.10 -0.77 -8.32
N GLN A 234 -1.38 -1.04 -8.02
CA GLN A 234 -1.80 -1.70 -6.81
C GLN A 234 -2.50 -3.01 -7.15
N LEU A 235 -2.30 -4.01 -6.33
CA LEU A 235 -2.83 -5.35 -6.53
C LEU A 235 -3.65 -5.78 -5.32
N GLY A 236 -4.94 -6.06 -5.54
CA GLY A 236 -5.84 -6.61 -4.54
C GLY A 236 -6.59 -7.81 -5.07
N MET A 237 -7.42 -8.39 -4.23
CA MET A 237 -8.34 -9.45 -4.63
C MET A 237 -9.52 -9.54 -3.68
N ASP A 238 -10.66 -9.96 -4.21
CA ASP A 238 -11.78 -10.49 -3.43
C ASP A 238 -11.94 -12.00 -3.66
N GLN A 239 -13.07 -12.57 -3.27
CA GLN A 239 -13.28 -14.01 -3.41
C GLN A 239 -13.28 -14.48 -4.87
N ASP A 240 -13.80 -13.66 -5.78
CA ASP A 240 -14.12 -14.05 -7.14
C ASP A 240 -13.26 -13.36 -8.20
N ALA A 241 -12.58 -12.27 -7.86
CA ALA A 241 -11.80 -11.45 -8.79
C ALA A 241 -10.44 -11.02 -8.25
N VAL A 242 -9.54 -10.68 -9.16
CA VAL A 242 -8.31 -9.95 -8.92
C VAL A 242 -8.54 -8.49 -9.32
N LEU A 243 -8.05 -7.57 -8.50
CA LEU A 243 -8.32 -6.14 -8.56
C LEU A 243 -7.04 -5.39 -8.89
N PHE A 244 -7.08 -4.53 -9.89
CA PHE A 244 -5.93 -3.78 -10.37
C PHE A 244 -6.26 -2.29 -10.39
N THR A 245 -5.38 -1.49 -9.83
CA THR A 245 -5.43 -0.03 -9.94
C THR A 245 -4.04 0.50 -10.26
N ALA A 246 -3.96 1.68 -10.87
CA ALA A 246 -2.72 2.43 -10.99
C ALA A 246 -3.00 3.94 -11.05
N ASN A 247 -1.99 4.73 -10.81
CA ASN A 247 -1.99 6.16 -11.07
C ASN A 247 -1.77 6.42 -12.57
N ILE A 248 -2.48 7.38 -13.11
CA ILE A 248 -2.32 7.80 -14.50
C ILE A 248 -1.73 9.19 -14.55
N PHE A 249 -0.65 9.33 -15.31
CA PHE A 249 0.02 10.60 -15.54
C PHE A 249 0.08 10.91 -17.04
N ASN A 250 0.03 12.18 -17.39
CA ASN A 250 0.39 12.65 -18.73
C ASN A 250 1.50 13.70 -18.56
N GLY A 251 2.71 13.34 -18.98
CA GLY A 251 3.91 14.05 -18.55
C GLY A 251 4.08 13.95 -17.03
N THR A 252 4.04 15.09 -16.33
CA THR A 252 4.12 15.14 -14.86
C THR A 252 2.75 15.43 -14.21
N SER A 253 1.68 15.54 -15.00
CA SER A 253 0.34 15.85 -14.52
C SER A 253 -0.40 14.57 -14.12
N PHE A 254 -0.91 14.53 -12.90
CA PHE A 254 -1.75 13.43 -12.41
C PHE A 254 -3.17 13.54 -12.99
N HIS A 255 -3.65 12.49 -13.63
CA HIS A 255 -4.97 12.40 -14.26
C HIS A 255 -5.98 11.55 -13.46
N GLY A 256 -5.62 11.12 -12.26
CA GLY A 256 -6.43 10.24 -11.44
C GLY A 256 -5.90 8.81 -11.44
N ALA A 257 -6.65 7.91 -10.82
CA ALA A 257 -6.36 6.49 -10.84
C ALA A 257 -7.30 5.74 -11.78
N ASP A 258 -6.81 4.65 -12.35
CA ASP A 258 -7.62 3.67 -13.08
C ASP A 258 -7.90 2.46 -12.20
N PHE A 259 -9.05 1.81 -12.46
CA PHE A 259 -9.45 0.57 -11.81
C PHE A 259 -10.10 -0.38 -12.80
N PHE A 260 -9.70 -1.65 -12.74
CA PHE A 260 -10.43 -2.76 -13.36
C PHE A 260 -10.32 -4.04 -12.51
N ALA A 261 -11.28 -4.94 -12.68
CA ALA A 261 -11.33 -6.22 -12.00
C ALA A 261 -11.47 -7.35 -12.99
N VAL A 262 -10.78 -8.45 -12.75
CA VAL A 262 -10.83 -9.63 -13.65
C VAL A 262 -11.19 -10.87 -12.85
N ALA A 263 -12.18 -11.61 -13.31
CA ALA A 263 -12.63 -12.85 -12.69
C ALA A 263 -11.47 -13.85 -12.53
N LYS A 264 -11.28 -14.39 -11.31
CA LYS A 264 -10.30 -15.44 -11.03
C LYS A 264 -10.51 -16.66 -11.93
N ALA A 265 -11.78 -17.00 -12.23
CA ALA A 265 -12.11 -18.08 -13.17
C ALA A 265 -11.52 -17.90 -14.58
N ARG A 266 -11.28 -16.65 -15.01
CA ARG A 266 -10.58 -16.37 -16.29
C ARG A 266 -9.08 -16.47 -16.11
N LEU A 267 -8.54 -15.70 -15.17
CA LEU A 267 -7.11 -15.59 -14.95
C LEU A 267 -6.47 -16.94 -14.59
N TYR A 268 -7.09 -17.72 -13.69
CA TYR A 268 -6.53 -18.99 -13.18
C TYR A 268 -6.60 -20.14 -14.18
N ASN A 269 -7.29 -19.96 -15.29
CA ASN A 269 -7.35 -20.92 -16.40
C ASN A 269 -6.70 -20.40 -17.69
N GLY A 270 -5.98 -19.29 -17.65
CA GLY A 270 -5.30 -18.72 -18.81
C GLY A 270 -6.25 -18.22 -19.89
N LEU A 271 -7.53 -17.95 -19.59
CA LEU A 271 -8.56 -17.55 -20.57
C LEU A 271 -8.52 -16.05 -20.81
N GLY A 272 -8.82 -15.65 -22.05
CA GLY A 272 -9.03 -14.23 -22.40
C GLY A 272 -10.24 -13.64 -21.67
N PHE A 273 -10.27 -12.31 -21.54
CA PHE A 273 -11.33 -11.59 -20.84
C PHE A 273 -11.62 -10.23 -21.47
N SER A 274 -12.80 -9.70 -21.17
CA SER A 274 -13.22 -8.33 -21.51
C SER A 274 -13.86 -7.73 -20.27
N VAL A 275 -13.33 -6.59 -19.79
CA VAL A 275 -13.73 -5.96 -18.53
C VAL A 275 -13.86 -4.45 -18.68
N PRO A 276 -14.78 -3.80 -17.93
CA PRO A 276 -14.87 -2.35 -17.87
C PRO A 276 -13.66 -1.77 -17.13
N VAL A 277 -13.20 -0.60 -17.60
CA VAL A 277 -12.16 0.20 -16.96
C VAL A 277 -12.76 1.51 -16.47
N PHE A 278 -12.54 1.82 -15.21
CA PHE A 278 -12.94 3.07 -14.57
C PHE A 278 -11.71 3.96 -14.46
N THR A 279 -11.78 5.17 -15.02
CA THR A 279 -10.65 6.10 -15.10
C THR A 279 -10.92 7.39 -14.35
N GLY A 280 -9.86 8.14 -14.05
CA GLY A 280 -9.98 9.45 -13.40
C GLY A 280 -10.47 9.40 -11.95
N LEU A 281 -10.24 8.30 -11.25
CA LEU A 281 -10.63 8.10 -9.87
C LEU A 281 -9.72 8.91 -8.93
N VAL A 282 -10.19 9.21 -7.72
CA VAL A 282 -9.48 10.07 -6.77
C VAL A 282 -8.28 9.38 -6.14
N GLY A 283 -7.12 10.03 -6.22
CA GLY A 283 -5.89 9.65 -5.51
C GLY A 283 -5.30 8.31 -5.94
N THR A 284 -4.23 7.88 -5.30
CA THR A 284 -3.74 6.51 -5.41
C THR A 284 -4.75 5.57 -4.76
N LEU A 285 -5.42 4.77 -5.57
CA LEU A 285 -6.52 3.93 -5.11
C LEU A 285 -5.99 2.56 -4.67
N ALA A 286 -6.06 2.28 -3.37
CA ALA A 286 -5.65 1.00 -2.80
C ALA A 286 -6.82 0.00 -2.82
N PRO A 287 -6.74 -1.10 -3.58
CA PRO A 287 -7.70 -2.18 -3.52
C PRO A 287 -7.46 -3.03 -2.27
N PRO A 288 -8.45 -3.77 -1.76
CA PRO A 288 -8.27 -4.64 -0.62
C PRO A 288 -7.78 -6.04 -1.01
N ILE A 289 -7.16 -6.71 -0.04
CA ILE A 289 -7.16 -8.17 0.07
C ILE A 289 -8.39 -8.52 0.93
N VAL A 290 -9.44 -9.02 0.29
CA VAL A 290 -10.69 -9.42 0.97
C VAL A 290 -10.55 -10.83 1.50
N ARG A 291 -10.80 -11.00 2.79
CA ARG A 291 -10.57 -12.27 3.49
C ARG A 291 -11.83 -13.14 3.63
N ASP A 292 -12.98 -12.57 3.38
CA ASP A 292 -14.29 -13.23 3.54
C ASP A 292 -15.13 -13.13 2.26
N GLN A 293 -16.35 -13.67 2.31
CA GLN A 293 -17.29 -13.65 1.19
C GLN A 293 -18.17 -12.39 1.22
N ASN A 294 -17.58 -11.22 1.33
CA ASN A 294 -18.31 -9.97 1.31
C ASN A 294 -18.79 -9.64 -0.12
N ALA A 295 -20.05 -9.27 -0.27
CA ALA A 295 -20.66 -8.89 -1.55
C ALA A 295 -20.19 -7.52 -2.07
N SER A 296 -19.40 -6.79 -1.31
CA SER A 296 -18.88 -5.46 -1.64
C SER A 296 -17.39 -5.41 -1.37
N THR A 297 -16.64 -4.88 -2.32
CA THR A 297 -15.20 -4.67 -2.26
C THR A 297 -14.92 -3.17 -2.13
N PHE A 298 -14.18 -2.76 -1.10
CA PHE A 298 -13.98 -1.35 -0.78
C PHE A 298 -12.57 -0.91 -1.14
N LEU A 299 -12.46 0.00 -2.11
CA LEU A 299 -11.21 0.63 -2.49
C LEU A 299 -11.12 1.97 -1.78
N VAL A 300 -9.94 2.30 -1.28
CA VAL A 300 -9.71 3.55 -0.53
C VAL A 300 -8.52 4.33 -1.07
N ALA A 301 -8.61 5.65 -0.98
CA ALA A 301 -7.52 6.55 -1.35
C ALA A 301 -7.34 7.64 -0.28
N ALA A 302 -6.09 8.05 -0.07
CA ALA A 302 -5.73 9.22 0.71
C ALA A 302 -5.30 10.34 -0.25
N PRO A 303 -6.01 11.49 -0.27
CA PRO A 303 -5.46 12.69 -0.90
C PRO A 303 -4.08 13.05 -0.31
N PRO A 304 -3.24 13.85 -1.01
CA PRO A 304 -1.92 14.23 -0.50
C PRO A 304 -1.93 14.97 0.85
N SER A 305 -3.04 15.62 1.16
CA SER A 305 -3.31 16.26 2.45
C SER A 305 -4.80 16.45 2.64
N GLY A 306 -5.25 16.66 3.87
CA GLY A 306 -6.66 16.97 4.12
C GLY A 306 -7.20 16.40 5.43
N THR A 307 -8.53 16.28 5.48
CA THR A 307 -9.29 15.81 6.65
C THR A 307 -10.21 14.64 6.30
N SER A 308 -9.97 13.99 5.16
CA SER A 308 -10.80 12.86 4.71
C SER A 308 -10.02 11.87 3.88
N LEU A 309 -10.49 10.64 3.89
CA LEU A 309 -10.15 9.57 2.93
C LEU A 309 -11.32 9.42 1.95
N SER A 310 -11.04 8.92 0.76
CA SER A 310 -12.04 8.60 -0.25
C SER A 310 -12.28 7.10 -0.30
N LYS A 311 -13.55 6.66 -0.33
CA LYS A 311 -13.93 5.25 -0.44
C LYS A 311 -14.79 5.04 -1.68
N TYR A 312 -14.44 4.06 -2.50
CA TYR A 312 -15.26 3.50 -3.56
C TYR A 312 -15.79 2.12 -3.16
N THR A 313 -16.92 1.74 -3.72
CA THR A 313 -17.51 0.41 -3.53
C THR A 313 -17.66 -0.27 -4.88
N ALA A 314 -16.95 -1.37 -5.08
CA ALA A 314 -17.09 -2.24 -6.23
C ALA A 314 -17.97 -3.44 -5.89
N ARG A 315 -18.78 -3.88 -6.87
CA ARG A 315 -19.62 -5.07 -6.81
C ARG A 315 -19.57 -5.82 -8.14
N ASP A 316 -20.00 -7.07 -8.12
CA ASP A 316 -20.02 -7.95 -9.31
C ASP A 316 -18.66 -8.02 -10.01
N THR A 317 -17.58 -7.99 -9.24
CA THR A 317 -16.18 -7.88 -9.71
C THR A 317 -15.75 -9.01 -10.65
N SER A 318 -16.40 -10.17 -10.57
CA SER A 318 -16.17 -11.31 -11.46
C SER A 318 -17.09 -11.37 -12.69
N LYS A 319 -17.95 -10.36 -12.87
CA LYS A 319 -18.94 -10.28 -13.95
C LYS A 319 -18.84 -8.94 -14.67
N ALA A 320 -19.91 -8.16 -14.61
CA ALA A 320 -19.94 -6.78 -15.08
C ALA A 320 -19.71 -5.87 -13.87
N THR A 321 -18.46 -5.60 -13.55
CA THR A 321 -18.08 -4.79 -12.40
C THR A 321 -18.83 -3.47 -12.39
N THR A 322 -19.43 -3.14 -11.26
CA THR A 322 -20.00 -1.83 -10.99
C THR A 322 -19.21 -1.11 -9.92
N LEU A 323 -19.07 0.20 -10.05
CA LEU A 323 -18.35 1.05 -9.11
C LEU A 323 -19.23 2.21 -8.68
N THR A 324 -19.26 2.50 -7.39
CA THR A 324 -19.94 3.66 -6.81
C THR A 324 -19.03 4.42 -5.87
N GLY A 325 -19.19 5.74 -5.78
CA GLY A 325 -18.39 6.63 -4.94
C GLY A 325 -17.85 7.84 -5.71
N PRO A 326 -16.88 8.59 -5.16
CA PRO A 326 -16.29 8.38 -3.84
C PRO A 326 -17.21 8.81 -2.69
N VAL A 327 -17.07 8.14 -1.55
CA VAL A 327 -17.65 8.57 -0.27
C VAL A 327 -16.51 9.05 0.62
N SER A 328 -16.69 10.21 1.24
CA SER A 328 -15.71 10.78 2.15
C SER A 328 -15.80 10.14 3.54
N ILE A 329 -14.67 9.71 4.09
CA ILE A 329 -14.52 9.26 5.47
C ILE A 329 -13.68 10.31 6.21
N THR A 330 -14.28 10.96 7.20
CA THR A 330 -13.60 12.01 7.98
C THR A 330 -12.48 11.40 8.84
N VAL A 331 -11.29 12.02 8.76
CA VAL A 331 -10.10 11.68 9.55
C VAL A 331 -9.50 12.94 10.15
N PRO A 332 -8.65 12.85 11.21
CA PRO A 332 -7.86 13.99 11.64
C PRO A 332 -7.01 14.56 10.51
N SER A 333 -6.81 15.87 10.50
CA SER A 333 -6.01 16.57 9.47
C SER A 333 -4.62 15.98 9.35
N TYR A 334 -4.15 15.82 8.12
CA TYR A 334 -2.82 15.32 7.80
C TYR A 334 -2.22 16.05 6.61
N SER A 335 -0.91 15.97 6.46
CA SER A 335 -0.14 16.60 5.39
C SER A 335 1.02 15.72 4.94
N VAL A 336 1.63 16.10 3.82
CA VAL A 336 2.82 15.45 3.25
C VAL A 336 3.91 15.31 4.33
N PRO A 337 4.52 14.12 4.49
CA PRO A 337 5.57 13.90 5.48
C PRO A 337 6.86 14.60 5.10
N PRO A 338 7.67 15.06 6.06
CA PRO A 338 9.03 15.49 5.79
C PRO A 338 9.91 14.32 5.34
N SER A 339 11.00 14.61 4.65
CA SER A 339 12.02 13.61 4.29
C SER A 339 12.76 13.13 5.55
N ALA A 340 13.22 11.87 5.53
CA ALA A 340 13.82 11.26 6.71
C ALA A 340 15.32 11.59 6.82
N HIS A 341 15.77 11.91 8.03
CA HIS A 341 17.16 12.19 8.33
C HIS A 341 17.97 10.91 8.51
N GLN A 342 19.24 10.97 8.13
CA GLN A 342 20.17 9.88 8.35
C GLN A 342 21.32 10.35 9.27
N PRO A 343 21.88 9.50 10.15
CA PRO A 343 22.98 9.88 11.00
C PRO A 343 24.28 10.07 10.19
N GLY A 344 25.10 11.05 10.56
CA GLY A 344 26.42 11.28 10.01
C GLY A 344 26.46 11.85 8.60
N THR A 345 25.33 12.31 8.05
CA THR A 345 25.23 12.93 6.73
C THR A 345 24.13 13.97 6.68
N THR A 346 24.16 14.85 5.66
CA THR A 346 23.09 15.78 5.32
C THR A 346 22.14 15.22 4.25
N LYS A 347 22.43 14.04 3.70
CA LYS A 347 21.59 13.34 2.76
C LYS A 347 20.32 12.84 3.47
N LEU A 348 19.16 13.20 2.96
CA LEU A 348 17.87 12.75 3.41
C LEU A 348 17.42 11.53 2.64
N LEU A 349 16.44 10.80 3.15
CA LEU A 349 15.73 9.74 2.42
C LEU A 349 14.35 10.24 1.99
N ASP A 350 13.95 9.85 0.81
CA ASP A 350 12.60 10.11 0.31
C ASP A 350 11.56 9.33 1.14
N THR A 351 10.51 10.00 1.55
CA THR A 351 9.40 9.43 2.33
C THR A 351 8.09 9.45 1.53
N SER A 352 8.18 9.69 0.22
CA SER A 352 7.04 9.81 -0.69
C SER A 352 6.07 10.94 -0.27
N ASP A 353 4.84 10.90 -0.75
CA ASP A 353 3.72 11.71 -0.29
C ASP A 353 2.83 10.92 0.69
N SER A 354 1.60 11.38 0.94
CA SER A 354 0.69 10.74 1.90
C SER A 354 -0.19 9.66 1.28
N ARG A 355 0.13 9.14 0.08
CA ARG A 355 -0.66 8.09 -0.57
C ARG A 355 -0.65 6.78 0.23
N PHE A 356 -1.64 5.93 0.00
CA PHE A 356 -1.58 4.53 0.40
C PHE A 356 -0.66 3.78 -0.57
N VAL A 357 0.37 3.13 -0.04
CA VAL A 357 1.41 2.49 -0.85
C VAL A 357 1.18 1.00 -1.07
N ASN A 358 0.21 0.39 -0.37
CA ASN A 358 -0.11 -1.02 -0.48
C ASN A 358 -1.61 -1.28 -0.38
N ALA A 359 -2.01 -2.50 -0.76
CA ALA A 359 -3.35 -3.00 -0.59
C ALA A 359 -3.81 -2.89 0.87
N SER A 360 -5.10 -2.61 1.07
CA SER A 360 -5.75 -2.72 2.37
C SER A 360 -6.11 -4.17 2.70
N THR A 361 -6.48 -4.45 3.94
CA THR A 361 -7.10 -5.74 4.31
C THR A 361 -8.56 -5.49 4.67
N GLN A 362 -9.47 -6.22 4.01
CA GLN A 362 -10.90 -6.17 4.28
C GLN A 362 -11.39 -7.49 4.89
N SER A 363 -12.14 -7.40 6.00
CA SER A 363 -12.88 -8.51 6.59
C SER A 363 -14.21 -7.98 7.11
N GLY A 364 -15.34 -8.46 6.55
CA GLY A 364 -16.63 -7.86 6.77
C GLY A 364 -16.67 -6.39 6.37
N ASN A 365 -17.08 -5.56 7.31
CA ASN A 365 -17.08 -4.10 7.16
C ASN A 365 -15.80 -3.43 7.68
N ASP A 366 -14.88 -4.19 8.25
CA ASP A 366 -13.59 -3.66 8.69
C ASP A 366 -12.60 -3.59 7.53
N LEU A 367 -12.00 -2.42 7.35
CA LEU A 367 -10.92 -2.22 6.38
C LEU A 367 -9.72 -1.59 7.08
N TRP A 368 -8.58 -2.29 7.01
CA TRP A 368 -7.33 -1.87 7.61
C TRP A 368 -6.41 -1.25 6.57
N GLN A 369 -5.86 -0.08 6.88
CA GLN A 369 -4.93 0.62 6.00
C GLN A 369 -3.94 1.46 6.79
N THR A 370 -2.80 1.79 6.18
CA THR A 370 -1.76 2.65 6.75
C THR A 370 -1.11 3.52 5.67
N HIS A 371 -0.66 4.71 6.07
CA HIS A 371 0.17 5.58 5.24
C HIS A 371 1.15 6.38 6.10
N THR A 372 2.17 6.95 5.46
CA THR A 372 3.11 7.86 6.10
C THR A 372 2.62 9.30 5.95
N ILE A 373 2.53 10.03 7.06
CA ILE A 373 2.11 11.45 7.09
C ILE A 373 3.03 12.24 8.02
N ALA A 374 2.90 13.56 8.00
CA ALA A 374 3.61 14.40 8.95
C ALA A 374 3.11 14.18 10.38
N LEU A 375 4.02 13.93 11.31
CA LEU A 375 3.81 13.88 12.75
C LEU A 375 4.68 14.95 13.43
N GLY A 376 4.20 16.19 13.45
CA GLY A 376 5.04 17.34 13.75
C GLY A 376 6.11 17.51 12.66
N SER A 377 7.38 17.56 13.05
CA SER A 377 8.53 17.66 12.16
C SER A 377 9.11 16.31 11.72
N PHE A 378 8.39 15.22 11.93
CA PHE A 378 8.82 13.86 11.58
C PHE A 378 7.84 13.20 10.60
N PRO A 379 8.29 12.31 9.71
CA PRO A 379 7.41 11.36 9.07
C PRO A 379 6.94 10.34 10.11
N GLY A 380 5.68 9.90 10.02
CA GLY A 380 5.14 8.88 10.91
C GLY A 380 4.03 8.07 10.27
N PRO A 381 4.09 6.73 10.32
CA PRO A 381 3.00 5.88 9.89
C PRO A 381 1.77 6.05 10.78
N LYS A 382 0.62 6.23 10.13
CA LYS A 382 -0.69 6.23 10.76
C LYS A 382 -1.53 5.09 10.22
N PHE A 383 -2.09 4.26 11.11
CA PHE A 383 -3.02 3.22 10.73
C PHE A 383 -4.47 3.65 10.94
N TYR A 384 -5.35 3.03 10.19
CA TYR A 384 -6.80 3.13 10.31
C TYR A 384 -7.43 1.73 10.30
N ARG A 385 -8.43 1.55 11.13
CA ARG A 385 -9.50 0.55 10.99
C ARG A 385 -10.76 1.30 10.67
N LEU A 386 -11.26 1.13 9.45
CA LEU A 386 -12.44 1.82 8.95
C LEU A 386 -13.66 0.91 9.05
N ASP A 387 -14.78 1.44 9.52
CA ASP A 387 -16.09 0.83 9.33
C ASP A 387 -16.65 1.30 7.98
N THR A 388 -16.61 0.42 6.99
CA THR A 388 -17.01 0.72 5.62
C THR A 388 -18.53 0.83 5.45
N SER A 389 -19.32 0.30 6.37
CA SER A 389 -20.78 0.42 6.37
C SER A 389 -21.25 1.77 6.94
N ALA A 390 -20.63 2.21 8.02
CA ALA A 390 -20.90 3.51 8.64
C ALA A 390 -20.12 4.67 7.99
N ASN A 391 -19.09 4.38 7.19
CA ASN A 391 -18.12 5.34 6.63
C ASN A 391 -17.42 6.16 7.72
N THR A 392 -16.95 5.48 8.75
CA THR A 392 -16.27 6.09 9.90
C THR A 392 -14.95 5.40 10.21
N VAL A 393 -14.14 6.05 11.03
CA VAL A 393 -12.92 5.47 11.61
C VAL A 393 -13.29 4.78 12.92
N SER A 394 -13.19 3.46 12.97
CA SER A 394 -13.41 2.68 14.20
C SER A 394 -12.20 2.77 15.14
N GLN A 395 -10.99 2.81 14.58
CA GLN A 395 -9.75 2.96 15.31
C GLN A 395 -8.68 3.57 14.42
N SER A 396 -7.83 4.43 14.98
CA SER A 396 -6.62 4.91 14.32
C SER A 396 -5.55 5.27 15.34
N GLY A 397 -4.30 5.35 14.89
CA GLY A 397 -3.19 5.80 15.74
C GLY A 397 -1.90 5.83 14.94
N PHE A 398 -0.89 6.46 15.52
CA PHE A 398 0.48 6.42 15.01
C PHE A 398 1.25 5.26 15.63
N TYR A 399 2.27 4.80 14.92
CA TYR A 399 3.29 3.90 15.44
C TYR A 399 4.66 4.32 14.94
N PHE A 400 5.66 4.27 15.80
CA PHE A 400 7.01 4.74 15.51
C PHE A 400 8.04 4.14 16.47
N ALA A 401 9.33 4.23 16.13
CA ALA A 401 10.40 3.60 16.91
C ALA A 401 10.78 4.38 18.17
N SER A 402 10.83 5.70 18.09
CA SER A 402 11.22 6.60 19.21
C SER A 402 10.64 7.99 19.04
N ALA A 403 10.79 8.84 20.04
CA ALA A 403 10.36 10.23 20.00
C ALA A 403 11.10 11.08 18.95
N THR A 404 12.27 10.63 18.50
CA THR A 404 13.17 11.36 17.58
C THR A 404 13.41 10.62 16.26
N SER A 405 12.78 9.44 16.07
CA SER A 405 12.92 8.68 14.84
C SER A 405 12.11 9.25 13.69
N ASP A 406 12.61 9.13 12.48
CA ASP A 406 11.88 9.30 11.24
C ASP A 406 11.37 7.92 10.82
N ASP A 407 10.04 7.75 10.68
CA ASP A 407 9.39 6.46 10.43
C ASP A 407 8.52 6.57 9.18
N PHE A 408 8.71 5.67 8.19
CA PHE A 408 8.09 5.77 6.87
C PHE A 408 8.06 4.43 6.13
N ASN A 409 7.54 4.40 4.89
CA ASN A 409 7.41 3.22 4.03
C ASN A 409 6.75 2.04 4.76
N ALA A 410 5.52 2.26 5.21
CA ALA A 410 4.80 1.34 6.07
C ALA A 410 3.82 0.45 5.31
N SER A 411 3.65 -0.79 5.79
CA SER A 411 2.62 -1.73 5.35
C SER A 411 1.87 -2.32 6.53
N ILE A 412 0.61 -2.67 6.30
CA ILE A 412 -0.28 -3.30 7.28
C ILE A 412 -1.02 -4.49 6.66
N ALA A 413 -1.18 -5.56 7.44
CA ALA A 413 -2.11 -6.63 7.14
C ALA A 413 -2.85 -7.03 8.42
N ALA A 414 -4.11 -7.47 8.28
CA ALA A 414 -4.89 -7.95 9.41
C ALA A 414 -5.44 -9.35 9.15
N ASN A 415 -5.68 -10.10 10.22
CA ASN A 415 -6.36 -11.39 10.17
C ASN A 415 -7.84 -11.26 10.52
N ASP A 416 -8.59 -12.35 10.37
CA ASP A 416 -10.04 -12.38 10.60
C ASP A 416 -10.43 -12.18 12.08
N ALA A 417 -9.49 -12.34 13.01
CA ALA A 417 -9.67 -12.02 14.42
C ALA A 417 -9.50 -10.52 14.73
N GLY A 418 -9.19 -9.69 13.73
CA GLY A 418 -8.93 -8.26 13.90
C GLY A 418 -7.57 -7.94 14.52
N ASN A 419 -6.65 -8.90 14.54
CA ASN A 419 -5.25 -8.64 14.88
C ASN A 419 -4.55 -8.09 13.65
N CYS A 420 -3.72 -7.05 13.81
CA CYS A 420 -2.96 -6.51 12.70
C CYS A 420 -1.45 -6.61 12.93
N PHE A 421 -0.73 -6.63 11.83
CA PHE A 421 0.72 -6.76 11.71
C PHE A 421 1.22 -5.62 10.83
N VAL A 422 2.34 -4.99 11.21
CA VAL A 422 2.92 -3.87 10.46
C VAL A 422 4.42 -4.03 10.29
N THR A 423 4.93 -3.47 9.18
CA THR A 423 6.35 -3.19 8.97
C THR A 423 6.52 -1.74 8.57
N TRP A 424 7.68 -1.16 8.83
CA TRP A 424 8.07 0.17 8.37
C TRP A 424 9.58 0.35 8.40
N THR A 425 10.07 1.37 7.73
CA THR A 425 11.46 1.83 7.84
C THR A 425 11.55 2.89 8.93
N SER A 426 12.63 2.85 9.72
CA SER A 426 12.89 3.87 10.75
C SER A 426 14.36 4.30 10.69
N THR A 427 14.61 5.60 10.73
CA THR A 427 15.94 6.18 11.00
C THR A 427 15.88 7.02 12.28
N ASP A 428 17.00 7.27 12.92
CA ASP A 428 17.07 8.19 14.07
C ASP A 428 18.44 8.85 14.11
N ALA A 429 18.55 9.98 13.42
CA ALA A 429 19.81 10.72 13.32
C ALA A 429 20.31 11.18 14.69
N SER A 430 19.40 11.57 15.59
CA SER A 430 19.73 12.02 16.96
C SER A 430 20.33 10.90 17.81
N ALA A 431 19.87 9.66 17.61
CA ALA A 431 20.36 8.48 18.32
C ALA A 431 21.46 7.72 17.54
N GLY A 432 21.95 8.26 16.39
CA GLY A 432 22.95 7.63 15.57
C GLY A 432 22.50 6.32 14.92
N ARG A 433 21.19 6.17 14.63
CA ARG A 433 20.63 4.94 14.06
C ARG A 433 20.32 5.08 12.58
N ASN A 434 21.06 4.34 11.76
CA ASN A 434 20.78 4.18 10.34
C ASN A 434 19.45 3.45 10.10
N ALA A 435 19.04 3.38 8.84
CA ALA A 435 17.77 2.77 8.44
C ALA A 435 17.58 1.36 9.04
N GLN A 436 16.48 1.19 9.75
CA GLN A 436 16.08 -0.06 10.38
C GLN A 436 14.83 -0.62 9.70
N VAL A 437 14.82 -1.93 9.50
CA VAL A 437 13.58 -2.66 9.20
C VAL A 437 12.87 -2.93 10.53
N ARG A 438 11.70 -2.34 10.72
CA ARG A 438 10.90 -2.45 11.95
C ARG A 438 9.69 -3.36 11.73
N LEU A 439 9.20 -3.91 12.84
CA LEU A 439 7.99 -4.75 12.85
C LEU A 439 7.25 -4.57 14.17
N SER A 440 5.94 -4.63 14.08
CA SER A 440 5.06 -4.61 15.24
C SER A 440 3.69 -5.16 14.88
N GLY A 441 2.75 -5.03 15.78
CA GLY A 441 1.36 -5.39 15.58
C GLY A 441 0.54 -5.05 16.81
N LYS A 442 -0.74 -5.42 16.75
CA LYS A 442 -1.65 -5.37 17.88
C LYS A 442 -2.65 -6.50 17.80
N LEU A 443 -3.05 -7.02 18.94
CA LEU A 443 -4.25 -7.85 19.05
C LEU A 443 -5.50 -6.96 18.92
N SER A 444 -6.63 -7.55 18.57
CA SER A 444 -7.88 -6.81 18.39
C SER A 444 -8.29 -5.98 19.61
N ALA A 445 -7.97 -6.48 20.81
CA ALA A 445 -8.28 -5.81 22.08
C ALA A 445 -7.30 -4.67 22.45
N ASP A 446 -6.12 -4.59 21.83
CA ASP A 446 -5.11 -3.58 22.16
C ASP A 446 -5.55 -2.19 21.64
N ALA A 447 -5.26 -1.15 22.40
CA ALA A 447 -5.64 0.21 22.06
C ALA A 447 -4.83 0.81 20.88
N GLY A 448 -3.64 0.30 20.60
CA GLY A 448 -2.77 0.78 19.54
C GLY A 448 -1.63 -0.17 19.21
N ILE A 449 -0.77 0.25 18.28
CA ILE A 449 0.42 -0.49 17.87
C ILE A 449 1.63 0.03 18.65
N ALA A 450 2.37 -0.87 19.29
CA ALA A 450 3.60 -0.51 20.01
C ALA A 450 4.77 -0.22 19.06
N ALA A 451 5.85 0.38 19.59
CA ALA A 451 7.09 0.64 18.85
C ALA A 451 7.74 -0.62 18.25
N GLY A 452 7.51 -1.78 18.85
CA GLY A 452 8.00 -3.08 18.39
C GLY A 452 9.53 -3.21 18.30
N PRO A 453 10.04 -4.39 17.98
CA PRO A 453 11.46 -4.61 17.74
C PRO A 453 11.88 -4.17 16.33
N PHE A 454 13.20 -4.10 16.10
CA PHE A 454 13.78 -4.07 14.76
C PHE A 454 14.21 -5.48 14.31
N ALA A 455 14.14 -5.73 13.03
CA ALA A 455 14.65 -6.94 12.40
C ALA A 455 16.11 -6.79 11.97
N PHE A 456 16.46 -5.58 11.53
CA PHE A 456 17.80 -5.26 11.01
C PHE A 456 18.07 -3.76 11.19
N THR A 457 19.32 -3.41 11.42
CA THR A 457 19.83 -2.03 11.35
C THR A 457 20.89 -1.98 10.28
N SER A 458 20.73 -1.08 9.32
CA SER A 458 21.71 -0.85 8.25
C SER A 458 23.05 -0.36 8.81
N PRO A 459 24.20 -0.85 8.30
CA PRO A 459 25.49 -0.52 8.88
C PRO A 459 25.95 0.93 8.63
N THR A 460 25.36 1.60 7.65
CA THR A 460 25.71 2.97 7.26
C THR A 460 24.52 3.70 6.67
N PHE A 461 24.65 5.00 6.39
CA PHE A 461 23.66 5.79 5.66
C PHE A 461 23.66 5.45 4.16
N TYR A 462 22.55 5.76 3.49
CA TYR A 462 22.35 5.53 2.06
C TYR A 462 22.73 6.78 1.25
N HIS A 463 23.57 6.59 0.22
CA HIS A 463 24.06 7.68 -0.61
C HIS A 463 24.48 7.20 -2.03
N PRO A 464 23.59 6.51 -2.76
CA PRO A 464 23.93 5.91 -4.05
C PRO A 464 24.11 6.94 -5.17
N SER A 465 23.66 8.17 -4.99
CA SER A 465 23.61 9.21 -6.01
C SER A 465 24.02 10.59 -5.49
N ALA A 466 23.93 11.61 -6.36
CA ALA A 466 24.07 13.01 -5.99
C ALA A 466 22.77 13.62 -5.43
N ASP A 467 21.64 12.96 -5.58
CA ASP A 467 20.32 13.48 -5.22
C ASP A 467 20.14 13.70 -3.71
N ASN A 468 19.23 14.59 -3.36
CA ASN A 468 18.84 14.82 -1.97
C ASN A 468 17.38 15.35 -1.95
N PRO A 469 16.43 14.57 -1.47
CA PRO A 469 16.58 13.25 -0.82
C PRO A 469 17.01 12.15 -1.80
N GLU A 470 17.70 11.13 -1.28
CA GLU A 470 17.94 9.88 -2.00
C GLU A 470 16.64 9.10 -2.12
N ARG A 471 16.37 8.52 -3.29
CA ARG A 471 15.20 7.66 -3.52
C ARG A 471 15.25 6.44 -2.60
N TRP A 472 14.12 6.20 -1.90
CA TRP A 472 13.82 5.01 -1.12
C TRP A 472 12.74 4.21 -1.82
N GLY A 473 12.65 2.90 -1.59
CA GLY A 473 11.61 2.06 -2.17
C GLY A 473 10.21 2.57 -1.85
N ASP A 474 9.35 2.60 -2.87
CA ASP A 474 7.98 3.06 -2.74
C ASP A 474 7.12 2.05 -1.98
N TYR A 475 7.58 0.79 -1.91
CA TYR A 475 6.84 -0.33 -1.33
C TYR A 475 7.60 -1.06 -0.22
N SER A 476 6.83 -1.63 0.68
CA SER A 476 7.17 -2.72 1.57
C SER A 476 6.01 -3.69 1.58
N ALA A 477 6.12 -4.86 2.21
CA ALA A 477 4.99 -5.76 2.35
C ALA A 477 4.93 -6.40 3.72
N VAL A 478 3.70 -6.61 4.20
CA VAL A 478 3.38 -7.52 5.27
C VAL A 478 2.16 -8.34 4.88
N THR A 479 2.22 -9.65 5.05
CA THR A 479 1.11 -10.57 4.70
C THR A 479 0.88 -11.54 5.84
N THR A 480 -0.38 -11.85 6.11
CA THR A 480 -0.75 -12.87 7.11
C THR A 480 -0.32 -14.26 6.65
N ASP A 481 0.16 -15.08 7.56
CA ASP A 481 0.58 -16.45 7.27
C ASP A 481 -0.66 -17.35 7.04
N PRO A 482 -0.83 -17.96 5.86
CA PRO A 482 -2.01 -18.79 5.57
C PRO A 482 -2.06 -20.10 6.39
N LEU A 483 -0.94 -20.52 6.98
CA LEU A 483 -0.88 -21.72 7.83
C LEU A 483 -1.00 -21.42 9.34
N ASP A 484 -0.81 -20.17 9.73
CA ASP A 484 -0.88 -19.74 11.12
C ASP A 484 -1.34 -18.28 11.20
N PRO A 485 -2.64 -18.03 11.38
CA PRO A 485 -3.18 -16.68 11.35
C PRO A 485 -2.70 -15.78 12.51
N THR A 486 -1.98 -16.34 13.50
CA THR A 486 -1.33 -15.56 14.56
C THR A 486 0.03 -15.02 14.12
N ARG A 487 0.45 -15.30 12.90
CA ARG A 487 1.74 -14.94 12.31
C ARG A 487 1.56 -14.13 11.03
N ALA A 488 2.60 -13.38 10.72
CA ALA A 488 2.75 -12.66 9.47
C ALA A 488 4.18 -12.76 8.95
N TRP A 489 4.35 -12.45 7.68
CA TRP A 489 5.63 -12.30 7.02
C TRP A 489 5.76 -10.91 6.47
N LEU A 490 6.95 -10.36 6.52
CA LEU A 490 7.26 -9.06 5.94
C LEU A 490 8.49 -9.14 5.03
N VAL A 491 8.56 -8.18 4.11
CA VAL A 491 9.77 -7.76 3.42
C VAL A 491 9.84 -6.24 3.41
N ASN A 492 11.04 -5.70 3.66
CA ASN A 492 11.29 -4.27 3.60
C ASN A 492 12.74 -4.01 3.20
N GLU A 493 13.01 -2.80 2.69
CA GLU A 493 14.32 -2.35 2.26
C GLU A 493 15.28 -2.17 3.43
N LYS A 494 16.54 -2.43 3.17
CA LYS A 494 17.69 -2.12 4.02
C LYS A 494 18.88 -1.66 3.18
N ILE A 495 19.90 -1.09 3.81
CA ILE A 495 21.12 -0.71 3.14
C ILE A 495 22.24 -1.71 3.45
N ASN A 496 22.99 -2.07 2.42
CA ASN A 496 24.14 -2.94 2.52
C ASN A 496 25.40 -2.14 2.96
N PRO A 497 26.49 -2.82 3.40
CA PRO A 497 27.75 -2.18 3.70
C PRO A 497 28.25 -1.30 2.52
N GLY A 498 28.78 -0.13 2.84
CA GLY A 498 29.23 0.87 1.86
C GLY A 498 28.19 1.92 1.49
N GLY A 499 26.89 1.71 1.77
CA GLY A 499 25.85 2.74 1.60
C GLY A 499 25.41 3.04 0.17
N LEU A 500 25.89 2.30 -0.81
CA LEU A 500 25.63 2.52 -2.24
C LEU A 500 24.58 1.54 -2.81
N ILE A 501 24.34 0.44 -2.11
CA ILE A 501 23.54 -0.68 -2.59
C ILE A 501 22.46 -0.97 -1.57
N TRP A 502 21.21 -0.99 -2.04
CA TRP A 502 20.09 -1.47 -1.25
C TRP A 502 20.09 -3.01 -1.18
N GLY A 503 19.42 -3.52 -0.21
CA GLY A 503 19.04 -4.92 -0.07
C GLY A 503 17.68 -5.00 0.61
N SER A 504 17.21 -6.19 0.91
CA SER A 504 15.96 -6.40 1.63
C SER A 504 16.13 -7.29 2.85
N ARG A 505 15.14 -7.28 3.72
CA ARG A 505 15.05 -8.12 4.89
C ARG A 505 13.71 -8.83 4.93
N ILE A 506 13.72 -10.14 5.09
CA ILE A 506 12.53 -10.99 5.18
C ILE A 506 12.40 -11.50 6.61
N VAL A 507 11.19 -11.41 7.19
CA VAL A 507 10.94 -11.81 8.57
C VAL A 507 9.59 -12.50 8.70
N ARG A 508 9.55 -13.64 9.42
CA ARG A 508 8.33 -14.22 9.99
C ARG A 508 8.22 -13.78 11.44
N PHE A 509 7.06 -13.27 11.83
CA PHE A 509 6.82 -12.77 13.18
C PHE A 509 5.36 -12.90 13.58
N GLY A 510 5.04 -12.62 14.84
CA GLY A 510 3.66 -12.58 15.33
C GLY A 510 3.58 -12.67 16.84
N PHE A 511 2.41 -12.98 17.36
CA PHE A 511 2.09 -13.02 18.78
C PHE A 511 2.29 -14.40 19.38
#